data_739b7f3970a22e12f5faeb9c227f9b1f
#
_entry.id   739b7f3970a22e12f5faeb9c227f9b1f
#
_cell.length_a   1.000
_cell.length_b   1.000
_cell.length_c   1.000
_cell.angle_alpha   90.00
_cell.angle_beta   90.00
_cell.angle_gamma   90.00
#
_symmetry.space_group_name_H-M   'P 1'
#
loop_
_entity.id
_entity.type
_entity.pdbx_description
1 polymer ?
#
loop_
_entity_poly.entity_id
_entity_poly.type
_entity_poly.pdbx_seq_one_letter_code
_entity_poly.pdbx_strand_id
1 'polypeptide(L)'
;MQSTSIIRRWIRGSLLITVLVLVLAEGLFLYYSYNDLYGGVERAVENRFSTVVGRLQATGTAGDTATTAESRANVLRRVVEQFDEKDKFEFMLLDAQGVILATSSGTMNRDLTNGTDYGRALTSANGIGSAIFTTPQGERVMAITMLVPYAAGSIAAMRIVTSLTLVDGLWWRTVAICVGLGVLVLAFTVWSGLFFVRSIVRPLGEVEATATKIAKGDMKVRLPDTRYDDEIGRLCKTINQMAEDLAETERLKNEFISSVSHELRTPLTSIRGWVETISNIDDPTNENYRRGLSIIGTETDRLYTMVEELLDFSRLQNGIKMNCEVLDFVAEATDAALFVEARIRQEGMQLVYSEPPEPYPVWADPARLRQVFVNLFDNAIKYSEPGGTIFLTLSRTPVTVSASIRDQGRGIAPDDLEKVKQ
;
A
#
# COMPACT_ATOMS: atom_id res chain seq x y z
N MET A 1 -21.98 7.79 6.42
CA MET A 1 -20.72 8.48 6.18
C MET A 1 -20.26 8.10 4.77
N GLN A 2 -20.26 9.06 3.83
CA GLN A 2 -19.73 8.80 2.48
C GLN A 2 -18.24 8.52 2.59
N SER A 3 -17.80 7.31 2.23
CA SER A 3 -16.39 6.98 2.17
C SER A 3 -15.71 7.92 1.16
N THR A 4 -14.94 8.86 1.66
CA THR A 4 -14.14 9.72 0.79
C THR A 4 -13.15 8.81 0.09
N SER A 5 -13.32 8.64 -1.23
CA SER A 5 -12.41 7.84 -2.07
C SER A 5 -10.96 8.21 -1.76
N ILE A 6 -10.09 7.21 -1.61
CA ILE A 6 -8.64 7.36 -1.40
C ILE A 6 -8.05 8.37 -2.39
N ILE A 7 -8.56 8.38 -3.63
CA ILE A 7 -8.20 9.32 -4.70
C ILE A 7 -8.47 10.77 -4.27
N ARG A 8 -9.65 11.07 -3.71
CA ARG A 8 -10.02 12.43 -3.27
C ARG A 8 -9.15 12.88 -2.09
N ARG A 9 -8.81 11.97 -1.18
CA ARG A 9 -7.92 12.24 -0.05
C ARG A 9 -6.48 12.50 -0.51
N TRP A 10 -6.00 11.76 -1.51
CA TRP A 10 -4.68 11.97 -2.10
C TRP A 10 -4.58 13.31 -2.83
N ILE A 11 -5.57 13.65 -3.68
CA ILE A 11 -5.61 14.94 -4.40
C ILE A 11 -5.59 16.11 -3.42
N ARG A 12 -6.42 16.09 -2.38
CA ARG A 12 -6.49 17.18 -1.40
C ARG A 12 -5.25 17.28 -0.50
N GLY A 13 -4.61 16.17 -0.16
CA GLY A 13 -3.43 16.16 0.71
C GLY A 13 -2.13 16.38 -0.06
N SER A 14 -1.77 15.45 -0.91
CA SER A 14 -0.44 15.43 -1.55
C SER A 14 -0.30 16.47 -2.66
N LEU A 15 -1.25 16.57 -3.60
CA LEU A 15 -1.15 17.48 -4.73
C LEU A 15 -1.20 18.95 -4.27
N LEU A 16 -2.12 19.30 -3.37
CA LEU A 16 -2.26 20.67 -2.87
C LEU A 16 -1.02 21.12 -2.09
N ILE A 17 -0.44 20.24 -1.27
CA ILE A 17 0.80 20.55 -0.54
C ILE A 17 1.96 20.74 -1.52
N THR A 18 2.09 19.87 -2.53
CA THR A 18 3.14 19.99 -3.55
C THR A 18 3.03 21.31 -4.31
N VAL A 19 1.82 21.70 -4.74
CA VAL A 19 1.59 22.98 -5.42
C VAL A 19 1.94 24.16 -4.51
N LEU A 20 1.52 24.12 -3.25
CA LEU A 20 1.81 25.21 -2.30
C LEU A 20 3.32 25.37 -2.06
N VAL A 21 4.03 24.27 -1.84
CA VAL A 21 5.48 24.28 -1.62
C VAL A 21 6.21 24.76 -2.87
N LEU A 22 5.78 24.32 -4.06
CA LEU A 22 6.38 24.73 -5.33
C LEU A 22 6.21 26.24 -5.56
N VAL A 23 4.98 26.76 -5.41
CA VAL A 23 4.69 28.18 -5.59
C VAL A 23 5.48 29.05 -4.59
N LEU A 24 5.60 28.61 -3.32
CA LEU A 24 6.40 29.31 -2.32
C LEU A 24 7.89 29.29 -2.67
N ALA A 25 8.43 28.15 -3.05
CA ALA A 25 9.84 28.01 -3.39
C ALA A 25 10.22 28.82 -4.64
N GLU A 26 9.41 28.72 -5.71
CA GLU A 26 9.62 29.50 -6.93
C GLU A 26 9.45 31.01 -6.68
N GLY A 27 8.44 31.42 -5.93
CA GLY A 27 8.20 32.79 -5.57
C GLY A 27 9.37 33.38 -4.79
N LEU A 28 9.91 32.70 -3.79
CA LEU A 28 11.10 33.11 -3.03
C LEU A 28 12.34 33.20 -3.92
N PHE A 29 12.55 32.21 -4.78
CA PHE A 29 13.69 32.19 -5.69
C PHE A 29 13.62 33.34 -6.68
N LEU A 30 12.47 33.61 -7.29
CA LEU A 30 12.26 34.72 -8.21
C LEU A 30 12.46 36.06 -7.51
N TYR A 31 11.95 36.23 -6.29
CA TYR A 31 12.15 37.41 -5.49
C TYR A 31 13.65 37.68 -5.22
N TYR A 32 14.37 36.63 -4.78
CA TYR A 32 15.81 36.73 -4.54
C TYR A 32 16.59 37.03 -5.82
N SER A 33 16.30 36.33 -6.91
CA SER A 33 16.95 36.54 -8.21
C SER A 33 16.69 37.93 -8.78
N TYR A 34 15.45 38.45 -8.63
CA TYR A 34 15.13 39.83 -9.01
C TYR A 34 16.00 40.85 -8.24
N ASN A 35 16.03 40.70 -6.93
CA ASN A 35 16.76 41.62 -6.06
C ASN A 35 18.29 41.55 -6.29
N ASP A 36 18.81 40.37 -6.64
CA ASP A 36 20.24 40.21 -6.96
C ASP A 36 20.60 40.86 -8.31
N LEU A 37 19.81 40.59 -9.36
CA LEU A 37 20.04 41.12 -10.71
C LEU A 37 19.95 42.66 -10.73
N TYR A 38 18.85 43.23 -10.23
CA TYR A 38 18.63 44.67 -10.28
C TYR A 38 19.46 45.41 -9.22
N GLY A 39 19.60 44.85 -8.02
CA GLY A 39 20.48 45.39 -6.99
C GLY A 39 21.97 45.29 -7.36
N GLY A 40 22.33 44.30 -8.17
CA GLY A 40 23.67 44.20 -8.76
C GLY A 40 24.04 45.39 -9.64
N VAL A 41 23.09 45.88 -10.47
CA VAL A 41 23.26 47.09 -11.27
C VAL A 41 23.45 48.32 -10.39
N GLU A 42 22.61 48.47 -9.36
CA GLU A 42 22.68 49.58 -8.42
C GLU A 42 24.04 49.62 -7.70
N ARG A 43 24.49 48.53 -7.13
CA ARG A 43 25.82 48.40 -6.49
C ARG A 43 26.97 48.70 -7.47
N ALA A 44 26.86 48.26 -8.74
CA ALA A 44 27.88 48.54 -9.74
C ALA A 44 28.04 50.04 -10.06
N VAL A 45 26.92 50.77 -10.09
CA VAL A 45 26.92 52.24 -10.29
C VAL A 45 27.40 52.94 -9.03
N GLU A 46 26.97 52.58 -7.85
CA GLU A 46 27.42 53.14 -6.57
C GLU A 46 28.94 53.03 -6.39
N ASN A 47 29.53 51.91 -6.76
CA ASN A 47 30.98 51.71 -6.74
C ASN A 47 31.72 52.68 -7.69
N ARG A 48 31.11 53.04 -8.84
CA ARG A 48 31.69 54.06 -9.74
C ARG A 48 31.63 55.43 -9.12
N PHE A 49 30.52 55.80 -8.49
CA PHE A 49 30.42 57.08 -7.78
C PHE A 49 31.46 57.18 -6.67
N SER A 50 31.68 56.15 -5.87
CA SER A 50 32.69 56.18 -4.81
C SER A 50 34.08 56.42 -5.31
N THR A 51 34.42 55.88 -6.49
CA THR A 51 35.70 56.13 -7.15
C THR A 51 35.86 57.60 -7.58
N VAL A 52 34.79 58.23 -8.12
CA VAL A 52 34.80 59.64 -8.50
C VAL A 52 34.87 60.52 -7.27
N VAL A 53 34.15 60.26 -6.23
CA VAL A 53 34.20 61.02 -4.95
C VAL A 53 35.58 60.92 -4.32
N GLY A 54 36.25 59.78 -4.35
CA GLY A 54 37.64 59.63 -3.87
C GLY A 54 38.61 60.56 -4.65
N ARG A 55 38.44 60.72 -5.97
CA ARG A 55 39.21 61.66 -6.76
C ARG A 55 38.91 63.11 -6.39
N LEU A 56 37.64 63.45 -6.11
CA LEU A 56 37.26 64.82 -5.65
C LEU A 56 37.86 65.20 -4.30
N GLN A 57 37.92 64.22 -3.37
CA GLN A 57 38.56 64.43 -2.07
C GLN A 57 40.06 64.76 -2.22
N ALA A 58 40.74 63.98 -3.05
CA ALA A 58 42.19 64.22 -3.30
C ALA A 58 42.51 65.59 -3.88
N THR A 59 41.55 66.20 -4.59
CA THR A 59 41.75 67.54 -5.22
C THR A 59 41.54 68.67 -4.21
N GLY A 60 40.98 68.45 -3.06
CA GLY A 60 40.56 69.44 -2.04
C GLY A 60 41.58 69.79 -1.00
N THR A 61 42.82 69.33 -1.05
CA THR A 61 43.81 69.50 0.03
C THR A 61 44.72 70.71 -0.13
N ALA A 62 44.55 71.58 -1.16
CA ALA A 62 45.41 72.71 -1.37
C ALA A 62 44.62 73.96 -1.86
N GLY A 63 44.37 74.93 -0.98
CA GLY A 63 44.01 76.26 -1.39
C GLY A 63 42.61 76.79 -1.00
N ASP A 64 42.37 78.08 -1.37
CA ASP A 64 41.15 78.86 -1.16
C ASP A 64 39.88 78.14 -1.63
N THR A 65 38.78 78.28 -0.89
CA THR A 65 37.51 77.50 -1.09
C THR A 65 36.87 77.67 -2.45
N ALA A 66 36.96 78.92 -3.05
CA ALA A 66 36.41 79.21 -4.38
C ALA A 66 37.22 78.52 -5.49
N THR A 67 38.55 78.61 -5.43
CA THR A 67 39.50 77.99 -6.37
C THR A 67 39.38 76.48 -6.31
N THR A 68 39.09 75.90 -5.10
CA THR A 68 38.90 74.51 -4.87
C THR A 68 37.57 73.99 -5.48
N ALA A 69 36.49 74.81 -5.43
CA ALA A 69 35.18 74.41 -6.01
C ALA A 69 35.25 74.36 -7.54
N GLU A 70 35.92 75.32 -8.16
CA GLU A 70 36.14 75.36 -9.63
C GLU A 70 37.06 74.20 -10.10
N SER A 71 38.11 73.91 -9.34
CA SER A 71 38.98 72.76 -9.60
C SER A 71 38.22 71.46 -9.57
N ARG A 72 37.28 71.19 -8.59
CA ARG A 72 36.43 70.07 -8.52
C ARG A 72 35.45 69.94 -9.68
N ALA A 73 34.84 71.07 -10.10
CA ALA A 73 33.99 71.10 -11.29
C ALA A 73 34.75 70.66 -12.56
N ASN A 74 36.01 71.12 -12.71
CA ASN A 74 36.87 70.77 -13.84
C ASN A 74 37.27 69.26 -13.77
N VAL A 75 37.49 68.70 -12.60
CA VAL A 75 37.71 67.22 -12.42
C VAL A 75 36.47 66.44 -12.83
N LEU A 76 35.28 66.86 -12.42
CA LEU A 76 34.02 66.17 -12.77
C LEU A 76 33.78 66.23 -14.30
N ARG A 77 33.97 67.35 -14.92
CA ARG A 77 33.85 67.51 -16.39
C ARG A 77 34.83 66.60 -17.13
N ARG A 78 36.09 66.49 -16.70
CA ARG A 78 37.06 65.55 -17.29
C ARG A 78 36.67 64.09 -17.09
N VAL A 79 36.15 63.73 -15.91
CA VAL A 79 35.67 62.40 -15.66
C VAL A 79 34.54 62.04 -16.62
N VAL A 80 33.59 62.92 -16.89
CA VAL A 80 32.50 62.69 -17.83
C VAL A 80 33.00 62.64 -19.29
N GLU A 81 33.92 63.56 -19.71
CA GLU A 81 34.49 63.58 -21.06
C GLU A 81 35.32 62.30 -21.35
N GLN A 82 36.10 61.83 -20.36
CA GLN A 82 37.00 60.65 -20.43
C GLN A 82 36.37 59.37 -19.96
N PHE A 83 35.05 59.32 -19.84
CA PHE A 83 34.37 58.12 -19.38
C PHE A 83 34.46 57.03 -20.44
N ASP A 84 35.12 55.92 -20.10
CA ASP A 84 35.45 54.84 -21.05
C ASP A 84 34.31 53.85 -21.35
N GLU A 85 33.35 53.70 -20.42
CA GLU A 85 32.27 52.74 -20.55
C GLU A 85 30.99 53.30 -21.15
N LYS A 86 31.08 54.15 -22.14
CA LYS A 86 29.95 54.85 -22.79
C LYS A 86 28.94 53.92 -23.45
N ASP A 87 29.39 52.75 -23.82
CA ASP A 87 28.52 51.72 -24.43
C ASP A 87 27.52 51.09 -23.43
N LYS A 88 27.83 51.16 -22.12
CA LYS A 88 27.02 50.55 -21.07
C LYS A 88 26.34 51.55 -20.16
N PHE A 89 26.99 52.69 -19.94
CA PHE A 89 26.56 53.71 -19.00
C PHE A 89 26.62 55.05 -19.62
N GLU A 90 25.61 55.89 -19.42
CA GLU A 90 25.64 57.30 -19.73
C GLU A 90 25.84 58.08 -18.44
N PHE A 91 26.97 58.81 -18.35
CA PHE A 91 27.34 59.63 -17.20
C PHE A 91 26.99 61.07 -17.43
N MET A 92 26.24 61.68 -16.51
CA MET A 92 25.74 63.06 -16.62
C MET A 92 26.08 63.86 -15.37
N LEU A 93 26.22 65.14 -15.54
CA LEU A 93 26.33 66.17 -14.46
C LEU A 93 25.06 66.98 -14.44
N LEU A 94 24.52 67.18 -13.24
CA LEU A 94 23.27 67.90 -13.00
C LEU A 94 23.55 69.14 -12.17
N ASP A 95 22.79 70.24 -12.43
CA ASP A 95 22.74 71.41 -11.56
C ASP A 95 21.80 71.21 -10.36
N ALA A 96 21.65 72.25 -9.53
CA ALA A 96 20.76 72.24 -8.34
C ALA A 96 19.29 72.17 -8.72
N GLN A 97 18.90 72.38 -9.93
CA GLN A 97 17.54 72.22 -10.47
C GLN A 97 17.33 70.86 -11.17
N GLY A 98 18.38 70.04 -11.26
CA GLY A 98 18.32 68.75 -11.94
C GLY A 98 18.46 68.81 -13.45
N VAL A 99 18.91 69.95 -13.96
CA VAL A 99 19.18 70.19 -15.41
C VAL A 99 20.54 69.59 -15.77
N ILE A 100 20.64 68.94 -16.93
CA ILE A 100 21.88 68.35 -17.43
C ILE A 100 22.84 69.38 -17.88
N LEU A 101 24.00 69.43 -17.25
CA LEU A 101 25.11 70.37 -17.61
C LEU A 101 26.09 69.73 -18.60
N ALA A 102 26.35 68.49 -18.49
CA ALA A 102 27.28 67.77 -19.37
C ALA A 102 26.89 66.25 -19.39
N THR A 103 27.21 65.54 -20.47
CA THR A 103 26.99 64.12 -20.66
C THR A 103 28.19 63.49 -21.36
N SER A 104 28.45 62.18 -21.02
CA SER A 104 29.54 61.41 -21.60
C SER A 104 29.35 61.11 -23.09
N SER A 105 28.12 61.06 -23.58
CA SER A 105 27.81 60.90 -25.01
C SER A 105 27.98 62.10 -25.85
N GLY A 106 28.08 63.29 -25.23
CA GLY A 106 28.15 64.57 -25.92
C GLY A 106 26.84 65.06 -26.55
N THR A 107 25.82 64.27 -26.51
CA THR A 107 24.45 64.56 -26.99
C THR A 107 23.51 64.76 -25.81
N MET A 108 22.92 65.97 -25.66
CA MET A 108 21.89 66.23 -24.65
C MET A 108 20.59 65.48 -25.03
N ASN A 109 20.46 64.21 -24.63
CA ASN A 109 19.21 63.50 -24.81
C ASN A 109 18.22 63.91 -23.70
N ARG A 110 17.26 64.78 -24.00
CA ARG A 110 16.23 65.28 -23.08
C ARG A 110 15.29 64.17 -22.62
N ASP A 111 15.25 63.08 -23.33
CA ASP A 111 14.38 61.90 -23.02
C ASP A 111 14.80 61.15 -21.75
N LEU A 112 16.00 61.42 -21.23
CA LEU A 112 16.54 60.85 -19.99
C LEU A 112 16.29 61.71 -18.74
N THR A 113 15.47 62.80 -18.84
CA THR A 113 15.23 63.75 -17.76
C THR A 113 14.07 63.47 -16.83
N ASN A 114 13.70 62.22 -16.64
CA ASN A 114 12.69 61.85 -15.62
C ASN A 114 13.29 62.05 -14.21
N GLY A 115 13.21 63.21 -13.63
CA GLY A 115 13.89 63.61 -12.38
C GLY A 115 13.49 62.90 -11.08
N THR A 116 12.87 61.78 -11.17
CA THR A 116 12.45 60.97 -9.99
C THR A 116 13.64 60.43 -9.18
N ASP A 117 14.74 60.06 -9.81
CA ASP A 117 15.97 59.63 -9.16
C ASP A 117 16.66 60.80 -8.43
N TYR A 118 16.70 61.98 -9.05
CA TYR A 118 17.22 63.22 -8.43
C TYR A 118 16.37 63.61 -7.20
N GLY A 119 15.05 63.63 -7.33
CA GLY A 119 14.13 63.88 -6.22
C GLY A 119 14.32 62.91 -5.05
N ARG A 120 14.55 61.61 -5.33
CA ARG A 120 14.89 60.61 -4.32
C ARG A 120 16.26 60.86 -3.67
N ALA A 121 17.27 61.27 -4.47
CA ALA A 121 18.57 61.58 -3.93
C ALA A 121 18.52 62.78 -2.93
N LEU A 122 17.70 63.82 -3.21
CA LEU A 122 17.49 64.92 -2.30
C LEU A 122 16.87 64.57 -0.96
N THR A 123 16.04 63.49 -0.94
CA THR A 123 15.34 63.07 0.29
C THR A 123 16.03 61.89 1.00
N SER A 124 17.02 61.29 0.36
CA SER A 124 17.75 60.14 0.90
C SER A 124 18.84 60.55 1.86
N ALA A 125 19.01 59.82 2.97
CA ALA A 125 20.03 60.09 3.98
C ALA A 125 21.47 59.94 3.46
N ASN A 126 21.70 59.11 2.45
CA ASN A 126 23.00 58.90 1.79
C ASN A 126 23.22 59.76 0.54
N GLY A 127 22.24 60.63 0.16
CA GLY A 127 22.33 61.49 -1.01
C GLY A 127 22.28 60.71 -2.34
N ILE A 128 21.82 59.42 -2.32
CA ILE A 128 21.69 58.57 -3.50
C ILE A 128 20.22 58.28 -3.75
N GLY A 129 19.79 58.38 -4.99
CA GLY A 129 18.44 58.01 -5.41
C GLY A 129 18.48 57.25 -6.71
N SER A 130 17.70 56.16 -6.78
CA SER A 130 17.55 55.32 -7.96
C SER A 130 16.12 55.37 -8.50
N ALA A 131 15.97 55.27 -9.82
CA ALA A 131 14.66 55.13 -10.49
C ALA A 131 14.78 54.31 -11.76
N ILE A 132 13.78 53.49 -12.01
CA ILE A 132 13.63 52.76 -13.26
C ILE A 132 12.50 53.42 -14.06
N PHE A 133 12.74 53.73 -15.31
CA PHE A 133 11.74 54.26 -16.22
C PHE A 133 11.93 53.74 -17.64
N THR A 134 10.95 53.96 -18.48
CA THR A 134 10.99 53.56 -19.89
C THR A 134 11.21 54.82 -20.74
N THR A 135 12.20 54.79 -21.63
CA THR A 135 12.46 55.87 -22.57
C THR A 135 11.36 55.95 -23.63
N PRO A 136 11.20 57.08 -24.36
CA PRO A 136 10.25 57.18 -25.49
C PRO A 136 10.48 56.13 -26.58
N GLN A 137 11.69 55.62 -26.71
CA GLN A 137 12.07 54.56 -27.65
C GLN A 137 11.65 53.17 -27.14
N GLY A 138 11.04 53.04 -25.94
CA GLY A 138 10.58 51.80 -25.36
C GLY A 138 11.64 51.02 -24.57
N GLU A 139 12.84 51.58 -24.41
CA GLU A 139 13.91 50.96 -23.64
C GLU A 139 13.74 51.22 -22.14
N ARG A 140 13.84 50.19 -21.32
CA ARG A 140 13.87 50.33 -19.86
C ARG A 140 15.28 50.65 -19.39
N VAL A 141 15.39 51.73 -18.64
CA VAL A 141 16.66 52.19 -18.09
C VAL A 141 16.58 52.38 -16.58
N MET A 142 17.72 52.24 -15.93
CA MET A 142 17.89 52.59 -14.53
C MET A 142 18.76 53.81 -14.45
N ALA A 143 18.25 54.90 -13.83
CA ALA A 143 19.00 56.06 -13.49
C ALA A 143 19.31 56.08 -12.00
N ILE A 144 20.56 56.36 -11.66
CA ILE A 144 21.02 56.48 -10.30
C ILE A 144 21.71 57.82 -10.19
N THR A 145 21.22 58.64 -9.27
CA THR A 145 21.79 60.03 -9.03
C THR A 145 22.42 60.06 -7.64
N MET A 146 23.59 60.64 -7.55
CA MET A 146 24.30 60.88 -6.31
C MET A 146 24.58 62.40 -6.19
N LEU A 147 24.22 63.01 -5.06
CA LEU A 147 24.53 64.35 -4.74
C LEU A 147 26.04 64.49 -4.56
N VAL A 148 26.61 65.57 -5.13
CA VAL A 148 28.03 65.87 -4.94
C VAL A 148 28.25 66.34 -3.51
N PRO A 149 29.06 65.61 -2.69
CA PRO A 149 29.22 65.97 -1.27
C PRO A 149 30.04 67.20 -0.98
N TYR A 150 30.62 67.79 -2.02
CA TYR A 150 31.49 68.96 -1.89
C TYR A 150 31.10 70.04 -2.94
N ALA A 151 31.27 71.31 -2.58
CA ALA A 151 31.03 72.37 -3.52
C ALA A 151 31.87 72.17 -4.80
N ALA A 152 31.21 72.14 -5.96
CA ALA A 152 31.80 71.89 -7.27
C ALA A 152 31.24 72.88 -8.35
N GLY A 153 31.28 74.19 -8.04
CA GLY A 153 30.72 75.18 -8.88
C GLY A 153 29.20 75.06 -9.04
N SER A 154 28.71 75.00 -10.28
CA SER A 154 27.30 74.80 -10.61
C SER A 154 26.85 73.38 -10.59
N ILE A 155 27.72 72.39 -10.34
CA ILE A 155 27.41 70.98 -10.35
C ILE A 155 26.91 70.53 -8.96
N ALA A 156 25.65 70.05 -8.88
CA ALA A 156 25.04 69.66 -7.67
C ALA A 156 24.94 68.08 -7.55
N ALA A 157 24.84 67.37 -8.66
CA ALA A 157 24.71 65.90 -8.66
C ALA A 157 25.42 65.29 -9.88
N MET A 158 25.72 64.00 -9.69
CA MET A 158 26.20 63.10 -10.74
C MET A 158 25.10 62.06 -10.98
N ARG A 159 24.80 61.73 -12.22
CA ARG A 159 23.81 60.73 -12.62
C ARG A 159 24.46 59.73 -13.56
N ILE A 160 24.18 58.45 -13.35
CA ILE A 160 24.50 57.37 -14.28
C ILE A 160 23.23 56.74 -14.73
N VAL A 161 23.04 56.62 -16.04
CA VAL A 161 21.92 55.92 -16.66
C VAL A 161 22.44 54.67 -17.36
N THR A 162 21.78 53.55 -17.16
CA THR A 162 22.14 52.27 -17.79
C THR A 162 20.92 51.55 -18.34
N SER A 163 21.08 50.89 -19.48
CA SER A 163 20.06 50.05 -20.06
C SER A 163 19.82 48.79 -19.21
N LEU A 164 18.57 48.44 -19.02
CA LEU A 164 18.16 47.23 -18.35
C LEU A 164 17.87 46.06 -19.33
N THR A 165 18.02 46.27 -20.64
CA THR A 165 17.64 45.27 -21.66
C THR A 165 18.29 43.91 -21.43
N LEU A 166 19.58 43.89 -21.08
CA LEU A 166 20.28 42.63 -20.77
C LEU A 166 19.77 41.99 -19.46
N VAL A 167 19.54 42.81 -18.45
CA VAL A 167 19.05 42.35 -17.13
C VAL A 167 17.63 41.83 -17.24
N ASP A 168 16.76 42.54 -17.96
CA ASP A 168 15.40 42.11 -18.27
C ASP A 168 15.39 40.79 -19.05
N GLY A 169 16.28 40.63 -20.03
CA GLY A 169 16.45 39.39 -20.78
C GLY A 169 16.84 38.20 -19.88
N LEU A 170 17.81 38.43 -18.99
CA LEU A 170 18.20 37.40 -18.00
C LEU A 170 17.06 37.07 -17.03
N TRP A 171 16.36 38.11 -16.55
CA TRP A 171 15.20 37.92 -15.67
C TRP A 171 14.10 37.09 -16.31
N TRP A 172 13.66 37.45 -17.52
CA TRP A 172 12.63 36.69 -18.23
C TRP A 172 13.04 35.27 -18.56
N ARG A 173 14.34 35.06 -18.86
CA ARG A 173 14.87 33.68 -19.03
C ARG A 173 14.81 32.91 -17.75
N THR A 174 15.13 33.51 -16.60
CA THR A 174 15.02 32.86 -15.29
C THR A 174 13.56 32.51 -15.00
N VAL A 175 12.63 33.43 -15.22
CA VAL A 175 11.18 33.18 -15.05
C VAL A 175 10.71 32.02 -15.93
N ALA A 176 11.10 31.99 -17.20
CA ALA A 176 10.73 30.92 -18.13
C ALA A 176 11.26 29.56 -17.68
N ILE A 177 12.49 29.51 -17.17
CA ILE A 177 13.07 28.25 -16.62
C ILE A 177 12.29 27.82 -15.39
N CYS A 178 11.99 28.69 -14.43
CA CYS A 178 11.23 28.39 -13.24
C CYS A 178 9.82 27.82 -13.59
N VAL A 179 9.09 28.56 -14.45
CA VAL A 179 7.76 28.11 -14.89
C VAL A 179 7.83 26.75 -15.59
N GLY A 180 8.83 26.54 -16.47
CA GLY A 180 9.04 25.26 -17.14
C GLY A 180 9.30 24.13 -16.16
N LEU A 181 10.13 24.38 -15.14
CA LEU A 181 10.43 23.41 -14.09
C LEU A 181 9.18 23.10 -13.24
N GLY A 182 8.42 24.14 -12.89
CA GLY A 182 7.15 24.00 -12.16
C GLY A 182 6.14 23.13 -12.89
N VAL A 183 5.95 23.39 -14.20
CA VAL A 183 5.07 22.58 -15.05
C VAL A 183 5.54 21.12 -15.10
N LEU A 184 6.85 20.88 -15.24
CA LEU A 184 7.43 19.55 -15.27
C LEU A 184 7.20 18.79 -13.96
N VAL A 185 7.42 19.42 -12.81
CA VAL A 185 7.19 18.85 -11.48
C VAL A 185 5.70 18.50 -11.29
N LEU A 186 4.80 19.40 -11.70
CA LEU A 186 3.35 19.15 -11.63
C LEU A 186 2.93 18.00 -12.54
N ALA A 187 3.42 17.97 -13.78
CA ALA A 187 3.13 16.88 -14.72
C ALA A 187 3.61 15.52 -14.16
N PHE A 188 4.83 15.49 -13.62
CA PHE A 188 5.37 14.29 -12.97
C PHE A 188 4.54 13.87 -11.76
N THR A 189 4.12 14.79 -10.92
CA THR A 189 3.28 14.51 -9.74
C THR A 189 1.93 13.91 -10.14
N VAL A 190 1.28 14.48 -11.16
CA VAL A 190 0.02 13.94 -11.69
C VAL A 190 0.21 12.57 -12.31
N TRP A 191 1.25 12.37 -13.11
CA TRP A 191 1.57 11.09 -13.74
C TRP A 191 1.84 10.00 -12.68
N SER A 192 2.68 10.30 -11.69
CA SER A 192 2.97 9.40 -10.56
C SER A 192 1.71 9.04 -9.77
N GLY A 193 0.83 10.02 -9.52
CA GLY A 193 -0.44 9.77 -8.86
C GLY A 193 -1.39 8.89 -9.65
N LEU A 194 -1.49 9.08 -10.96
CA LEU A 194 -2.28 8.22 -11.84
C LEU A 194 -1.73 6.79 -11.89
N PHE A 195 -0.41 6.65 -11.90
CA PHE A 195 0.26 5.35 -11.81
C PHE A 195 -0.09 4.66 -10.48
N PHE A 196 0.04 5.34 -9.35
CA PHE A 196 -0.32 4.83 -8.02
C PHE A 196 -1.78 4.36 -7.94
N VAL A 197 -2.71 5.16 -8.47
CA VAL A 197 -4.13 4.79 -8.49
C VAL A 197 -4.38 3.53 -9.31
N ARG A 198 -3.72 3.37 -10.45
CA ARG A 198 -3.91 2.20 -11.32
C ARG A 198 -3.22 0.95 -10.81
N SER A 199 -2.03 1.09 -10.20
CA SER A 199 -1.23 -0.06 -9.76
C SER A 199 -1.59 -0.56 -8.36
N ILE A 200 -2.14 0.29 -7.49
CA ILE A 200 -2.40 -0.08 -6.09
C ILE A 200 -3.87 0.11 -5.70
N VAL A 201 -4.42 1.32 -5.87
CA VAL A 201 -5.75 1.64 -5.33
C VAL A 201 -6.86 0.83 -6.01
N ARG A 202 -6.79 0.71 -7.33
CA ARG A 202 -7.81 -0.01 -8.10
C ARG A 202 -7.80 -1.52 -7.82
N PRO A 203 -6.66 -2.23 -7.84
CA PRO A 203 -6.60 -3.64 -7.46
C PRO A 203 -7.09 -3.91 -6.03
N LEU A 204 -6.72 -3.07 -5.06
CA LEU A 204 -7.23 -3.21 -3.69
C LEU A 204 -8.75 -3.06 -3.61
N GLY A 205 -9.35 -2.16 -4.38
CA GLY A 205 -10.80 -2.05 -4.46
C GLY A 205 -11.47 -3.29 -5.08
N GLU A 206 -10.82 -3.93 -6.05
CA GLU A 206 -11.29 -5.18 -6.66
C GLU A 206 -11.20 -6.34 -5.64
N VAL A 207 -10.13 -6.39 -4.84
CA VAL A 207 -9.98 -7.36 -3.74
C VAL A 207 -11.10 -7.18 -2.70
N GLU A 208 -11.36 -5.96 -2.23
CA GLU A 208 -12.43 -5.65 -1.28
C GLU A 208 -13.82 -6.10 -1.81
N ALA A 209 -14.13 -5.73 -3.06
CA ALA A 209 -15.39 -6.09 -3.69
C ALA A 209 -15.56 -7.61 -3.84
N THR A 210 -14.50 -8.32 -4.23
CA THR A 210 -14.50 -9.78 -4.38
C THR A 210 -14.62 -10.49 -3.04
N ALA A 211 -13.83 -10.09 -2.04
CA ALA A 211 -13.93 -10.62 -0.68
C ALA A 211 -15.34 -10.42 -0.09
N THR A 212 -15.97 -9.27 -0.36
CA THR A 212 -17.36 -9.01 0.07
C THR A 212 -18.36 -9.95 -0.61
N LYS A 213 -18.17 -10.31 -1.89
CA LYS A 213 -19.02 -11.28 -2.60
C LYS A 213 -18.86 -12.68 -2.05
N ILE A 214 -17.60 -13.11 -1.80
CA ILE A 214 -17.28 -14.40 -1.18
C ILE A 214 -17.96 -14.50 0.20
N ALA A 215 -17.85 -13.47 1.03
CA ALA A 215 -18.49 -13.43 2.35
C ALA A 215 -20.03 -13.47 2.30
N LYS A 216 -20.64 -13.08 1.18
CA LYS A 216 -22.09 -13.20 0.93
C LYS A 216 -22.49 -14.55 0.32
N GLY A 217 -21.55 -15.48 0.15
CA GLY A 217 -21.80 -16.83 -0.35
C GLY A 217 -21.56 -17.04 -1.85
N ASP A 218 -21.09 -16.02 -2.58
CA ASP A 218 -20.71 -16.20 -3.97
C ASP A 218 -19.26 -16.72 -4.07
N MET A 219 -19.10 -18.01 -3.89
CA MET A 219 -17.80 -18.72 -3.88
C MET A 219 -17.19 -18.91 -5.28
N LYS A 220 -17.91 -18.51 -6.36
CA LYS A 220 -17.45 -18.70 -7.75
C LYS A 220 -16.63 -17.51 -8.26
N VAL A 221 -16.76 -16.36 -7.62
CA VAL A 221 -16.02 -15.16 -8.02
C VAL A 221 -14.54 -15.33 -7.74
N ARG A 222 -13.70 -14.93 -8.72
CA ARG A 222 -12.23 -14.94 -8.59
C ARG A 222 -11.68 -13.58 -8.97
N LEU A 223 -10.60 -13.20 -8.33
CA LEU A 223 -9.77 -12.07 -8.74
C LEU A 223 -8.98 -12.46 -10.00
N PRO A 224 -8.81 -11.53 -10.94
CA PRO A 224 -8.02 -11.79 -12.12
C PRO A 224 -6.56 -12.12 -11.74
N ASP A 225 -5.94 -12.99 -12.52
CA ASP A 225 -4.51 -13.24 -12.40
C ASP A 225 -3.76 -11.94 -12.70
N THR A 226 -3.18 -11.35 -11.68
CA THR A 226 -2.38 -10.14 -11.83
C THR A 226 -1.06 -10.51 -12.50
N ARG A 227 -0.69 -9.73 -13.54
CA ARG A 227 0.58 -9.90 -14.26
C ARG A 227 1.81 -9.56 -13.40
N TYR A 228 1.58 -9.06 -12.18
CA TYR A 228 2.63 -8.59 -11.28
C TYR A 228 2.87 -9.63 -10.18
N ASP A 229 4.13 -9.96 -9.96
CA ASP A 229 4.57 -10.86 -8.87
C ASP A 229 4.99 -10.03 -7.63
N ASP A 230 4.15 -9.04 -7.31
CA ASP A 230 4.27 -8.15 -6.18
C ASP A 230 3.35 -8.56 -5.00
N GLU A 231 3.29 -7.73 -3.96
CA GLU A 231 2.45 -7.96 -2.78
C GLU A 231 0.97 -8.04 -3.13
N ILE A 232 0.53 -7.26 -4.11
CA ILE A 232 -0.88 -7.24 -4.56
C ILE A 232 -1.19 -8.54 -5.31
N GLY A 233 -0.28 -9.00 -6.16
CA GLY A 233 -0.43 -10.29 -6.85
C GLY A 233 -0.49 -11.46 -5.88
N ARG A 234 0.37 -11.48 -4.85
CA ARG A 234 0.32 -12.51 -3.79
C ARG A 234 -0.99 -12.45 -3.01
N LEU A 235 -1.48 -11.25 -2.67
CA LEU A 235 -2.77 -11.08 -2.00
C LEU A 235 -3.93 -11.63 -2.84
N CYS A 236 -3.97 -11.36 -4.14
CA CYS A 236 -4.99 -11.88 -5.05
C CYS A 236 -4.97 -13.42 -5.08
N LYS A 237 -3.78 -14.04 -5.18
CA LYS A 237 -3.63 -15.51 -5.15
C LYS A 237 -4.13 -16.09 -3.82
N THR A 238 -3.77 -15.49 -2.69
CA THR A 238 -4.22 -15.93 -1.36
C THR A 238 -5.73 -15.86 -1.20
N ILE A 239 -6.37 -14.78 -1.67
CA ILE A 239 -7.83 -14.65 -1.63
C ILE A 239 -8.52 -15.68 -2.54
N ASN A 240 -7.96 -15.94 -3.73
CA ASN A 240 -8.48 -16.97 -4.62
C ASN A 240 -8.37 -18.37 -4.01
N GLN A 241 -7.24 -18.69 -3.35
CA GLN A 241 -7.05 -19.95 -2.65
C GLN A 241 -8.05 -20.09 -1.49
N MET A 242 -8.20 -19.06 -0.67
CA MET A 242 -9.18 -19.06 0.42
C MET A 242 -10.62 -19.30 -0.10
N ALA A 243 -10.96 -18.68 -1.24
CA ALA A 243 -12.28 -18.91 -1.86
C ALA A 243 -12.47 -20.33 -2.36
N GLU A 244 -11.41 -20.98 -2.83
CA GLU A 244 -11.43 -22.38 -3.25
C GLU A 244 -11.59 -23.33 -2.09
N ASP A 245 -10.80 -23.15 -1.03
CA ASP A 245 -10.86 -23.94 0.20
C ASP A 245 -12.25 -23.84 0.86
N LEU A 246 -12.83 -22.63 0.87
CA LEU A 246 -14.16 -22.40 1.42
C LEU A 246 -15.26 -23.07 0.57
N ALA A 247 -15.15 -22.96 -0.76
CA ALA A 247 -16.09 -23.61 -1.68
C ALA A 247 -16.06 -25.14 -1.53
N GLU A 248 -14.86 -25.73 -1.40
CA GLU A 248 -14.70 -27.15 -1.18
C GLU A 248 -15.28 -27.60 0.17
N THR A 249 -15.02 -26.83 1.24
CA THR A 249 -15.60 -27.08 2.57
C THR A 249 -17.12 -27.06 2.52
N GLU A 250 -17.70 -26.09 1.82
CA GLU A 250 -19.16 -26.00 1.69
C GLU A 250 -19.74 -27.13 0.84
N ARG A 251 -19.04 -27.54 -0.22
CA ARG A 251 -19.40 -28.68 -1.06
C ARG A 251 -19.43 -29.96 -0.23
N LEU A 252 -18.36 -30.25 0.52
CA LEU A 252 -18.26 -31.41 1.37
C LEU A 252 -19.36 -31.46 2.46
N LYS A 253 -19.63 -30.28 3.08
CA LYS A 253 -20.73 -30.13 4.05
C LYS A 253 -22.09 -30.47 3.43
N ASN A 254 -22.37 -29.96 2.21
CA ASN A 254 -23.64 -30.22 1.54
C ASN A 254 -23.78 -31.68 1.08
N GLU A 255 -22.71 -32.31 0.62
CA GLU A 255 -22.67 -33.75 0.32
C GLU A 255 -22.92 -34.57 1.57
N PHE A 256 -22.27 -34.24 2.68
CA PHE A 256 -22.49 -34.88 3.96
C PHE A 256 -23.96 -34.81 4.39
N ILE A 257 -24.55 -33.60 4.41
CA ILE A 257 -25.97 -33.43 4.77
C ILE A 257 -26.89 -34.24 3.85
N SER A 258 -26.60 -34.27 2.56
CA SER A 258 -27.38 -35.03 1.58
C SER A 258 -27.29 -36.54 1.84
N SER A 259 -26.08 -37.05 2.06
CA SER A 259 -25.81 -38.48 2.34
C SER A 259 -26.51 -38.92 3.62
N VAL A 260 -26.34 -38.17 4.72
CA VAL A 260 -27.00 -38.45 6.01
C VAL A 260 -28.53 -38.47 5.84
N SER A 261 -29.08 -37.49 5.13
CA SER A 261 -30.52 -37.38 4.89
C SER A 261 -31.04 -38.59 4.12
N HIS A 262 -30.28 -39.11 3.16
CA HIS A 262 -30.63 -40.28 2.37
C HIS A 262 -30.57 -41.56 3.22
N GLU A 263 -29.49 -41.73 3.99
CA GLU A 263 -29.29 -42.89 4.86
C GLU A 263 -30.32 -42.98 6.01
N LEU A 264 -30.78 -41.83 6.54
CA LEU A 264 -31.85 -41.77 7.53
C LEU A 264 -33.23 -42.04 6.93
N ARG A 265 -33.50 -41.62 5.69
CA ARG A 265 -34.81 -41.78 5.05
C ARG A 265 -35.17 -43.25 4.78
N THR A 266 -34.20 -44.05 4.39
CA THR A 266 -34.43 -45.46 4.02
C THR A 266 -35.00 -46.29 5.19
N PRO A 267 -34.36 -46.38 6.38
CA PRO A 267 -34.89 -47.13 7.52
C PRO A 267 -36.20 -46.51 8.02
N LEU A 268 -36.35 -45.18 8.02
CA LEU A 268 -37.63 -44.57 8.42
C LEU A 268 -38.78 -44.95 7.49
N THR A 269 -38.53 -45.07 6.19
CA THR A 269 -39.54 -45.51 5.22
C THR A 269 -39.90 -46.99 5.46
N SER A 270 -38.91 -47.86 5.75
CA SER A 270 -39.12 -49.26 6.10
C SER A 270 -39.96 -49.40 7.38
N ILE A 271 -39.59 -48.72 8.46
CA ILE A 271 -40.33 -48.70 9.73
C ILE A 271 -41.78 -48.24 9.49
N ARG A 272 -41.99 -47.13 8.79
CA ARG A 272 -43.34 -46.62 8.51
C ARG A 272 -44.19 -47.62 7.73
N GLY A 273 -43.64 -48.22 6.68
CA GLY A 273 -44.35 -49.23 5.90
C GLY A 273 -44.75 -50.47 6.72
N TRP A 274 -43.85 -50.94 7.59
CA TRP A 274 -44.16 -52.07 8.46
C TRP A 274 -45.13 -51.70 9.57
N VAL A 275 -45.09 -50.51 10.15
CA VAL A 275 -46.08 -49.98 11.10
C VAL A 275 -47.46 -49.95 10.44
N GLU A 276 -47.59 -49.43 9.23
CA GLU A 276 -48.84 -49.45 8.46
C GLU A 276 -49.33 -50.87 8.18
N THR A 277 -48.42 -51.81 7.87
CA THR A 277 -48.76 -53.24 7.60
C THR A 277 -49.26 -53.94 8.86
N ILE A 278 -48.53 -53.87 9.98
CA ILE A 278 -48.92 -54.54 11.24
C ILE A 278 -50.15 -53.90 11.88
N SER A 279 -50.44 -52.62 11.66
CA SER A 279 -51.65 -51.91 12.14
C SER A 279 -52.93 -52.46 11.53
N ASN A 280 -52.84 -53.17 10.39
CA ASN A 280 -53.98 -53.84 9.72
C ASN A 280 -54.06 -55.32 9.99
N ILE A 281 -53.28 -55.88 10.92
CA ILE A 281 -53.28 -57.29 11.30
C ILE A 281 -53.79 -57.44 12.73
N ASP A 282 -54.98 -58.00 12.88
CA ASP A 282 -55.62 -58.21 14.20
C ASP A 282 -55.03 -59.36 15.02
N ASP A 283 -54.36 -60.34 14.37
CA ASP A 283 -53.80 -61.52 15.03
C ASP A 283 -52.30 -61.36 15.30
N PRO A 284 -51.87 -61.21 16.58
CA PRO A 284 -50.46 -61.13 16.96
C PRO A 284 -49.64 -62.39 16.68
N THR A 285 -50.29 -63.54 16.43
CA THR A 285 -49.60 -64.78 16.10
C THR A 285 -49.22 -64.87 14.61
N ASN A 286 -49.77 -64.02 13.79
CA ASN A 286 -49.47 -63.93 12.37
C ASN A 286 -47.98 -63.77 12.14
N GLU A 287 -47.42 -64.52 11.21
CA GLU A 287 -45.99 -64.46 10.84
C GLU A 287 -45.56 -63.10 10.36
N ASN A 288 -46.40 -62.40 9.56
CA ASN A 288 -46.11 -61.07 9.08
C ASN A 288 -46.09 -59.99 10.21
N TYR A 289 -46.93 -60.20 11.27
CA TYR A 289 -46.91 -59.32 12.44
C TYR A 289 -45.57 -59.44 13.18
N ARG A 290 -45.13 -60.68 13.48
CA ARG A 290 -43.82 -60.89 14.14
C ARG A 290 -42.65 -60.45 13.32
N ARG A 291 -42.70 -60.74 12.01
CA ARG A 291 -41.67 -60.28 11.08
C ARG A 291 -41.60 -58.74 11.01
N GLY A 292 -42.76 -58.06 10.97
CA GLY A 292 -42.82 -56.60 10.96
C GLY A 292 -42.22 -55.96 12.22
N LEU A 293 -42.55 -56.53 13.41
CA LEU A 293 -41.95 -56.10 14.68
C LEU A 293 -40.41 -56.24 14.67
N SER A 294 -39.95 -57.44 14.21
CA SER A 294 -38.48 -57.65 14.10
C SER A 294 -37.77 -56.66 13.18
N ILE A 295 -38.37 -56.38 12.03
CA ILE A 295 -37.78 -55.41 11.10
C ILE A 295 -37.78 -53.99 11.70
N ILE A 296 -38.89 -53.60 12.36
CA ILE A 296 -38.96 -52.27 13.05
C ILE A 296 -37.85 -52.19 14.11
N GLY A 297 -37.66 -53.26 14.93
CA GLY A 297 -36.59 -53.29 15.91
C GLY A 297 -35.21 -53.11 15.27
N THR A 298 -34.90 -53.93 14.27
CA THR A 298 -33.62 -53.91 13.57
C THR A 298 -33.32 -52.52 12.92
N GLU A 299 -34.33 -51.92 12.28
CA GLU A 299 -34.13 -50.60 11.67
C GLU A 299 -34.02 -49.47 12.72
N THR A 300 -34.66 -49.65 13.88
CA THR A 300 -34.53 -48.72 15.01
C THR A 300 -33.12 -48.78 15.60
N ASP A 301 -32.58 -49.97 15.82
CA ASP A 301 -31.21 -50.18 16.30
C ASP A 301 -30.18 -49.64 15.30
N ARG A 302 -30.44 -49.83 14.00
CA ARG A 302 -29.61 -49.26 12.95
C ARG A 302 -29.61 -47.74 12.99
N LEU A 303 -30.78 -47.09 13.15
CA LEU A 303 -30.88 -45.64 13.29
C LEU A 303 -30.16 -45.13 14.53
N TYR A 304 -30.29 -45.85 15.67
CA TYR A 304 -29.58 -45.50 16.90
C TYR A 304 -28.06 -45.49 16.70
N THR A 305 -27.53 -46.56 16.12
CA THR A 305 -26.09 -46.65 15.82
C THR A 305 -25.63 -45.50 14.90
N MET A 306 -26.39 -45.19 13.85
CA MET A 306 -26.07 -44.10 12.93
C MET A 306 -26.05 -42.77 13.63
N VAL A 307 -26.97 -42.47 14.55
CA VAL A 307 -27.00 -41.24 15.32
C VAL A 307 -25.77 -41.14 16.23
N GLU A 308 -25.38 -42.25 16.90
CA GLU A 308 -24.17 -42.27 17.74
C GLU A 308 -22.90 -42.01 16.89
N GLU A 309 -22.79 -42.63 15.71
CA GLU A 309 -21.68 -42.38 14.78
C GLU A 309 -21.61 -40.92 14.32
N LEU A 310 -22.76 -40.28 14.03
CA LEU A 310 -22.84 -38.88 13.68
C LEU A 310 -22.43 -37.96 14.84
N LEU A 311 -22.83 -38.28 16.07
CA LEU A 311 -22.44 -37.55 17.27
C LEU A 311 -20.94 -37.68 17.53
N ASP A 312 -20.38 -38.89 17.36
CA ASP A 312 -18.93 -39.09 17.48
C ASP A 312 -18.14 -38.32 16.39
N PHE A 313 -18.63 -38.34 15.15
CA PHE A 313 -18.04 -37.53 14.07
C PHE A 313 -18.06 -36.02 14.37
N SER A 314 -19.21 -35.53 14.88
CA SER A 314 -19.32 -34.09 15.27
C SER A 314 -18.38 -33.75 16.43
N ARG A 315 -18.20 -34.64 17.38
CA ARG A 315 -17.24 -34.45 18.48
C ARG A 315 -15.80 -34.46 17.99
N LEU A 316 -15.45 -35.31 17.02
CA LEU A 316 -14.12 -35.33 16.38
C LEU A 316 -13.78 -33.99 15.73
N GLN A 317 -14.71 -33.38 14.99
CA GLN A 317 -14.52 -32.10 14.35
C GLN A 317 -14.30 -30.92 15.33
N ASN A 318 -14.94 -30.97 16.50
CA ASN A 318 -14.83 -29.92 17.52
C ASN A 318 -13.62 -30.11 18.47
N GLY A 319 -12.74 -31.05 18.22
CA GLY A 319 -11.58 -31.36 19.04
C GLY A 319 -11.98 -32.20 20.28
N ILE A 320 -11.69 -33.49 20.23
CA ILE A 320 -11.92 -34.38 21.37
C ILE A 320 -10.91 -34.05 22.47
N LYS A 321 -11.40 -33.86 23.70
CA LYS A 321 -10.55 -34.02 24.88
C LYS A 321 -10.25 -35.50 25.03
N MET A 322 -9.08 -35.94 24.60
CA MET A 322 -8.59 -37.29 24.83
C MET A 322 -8.08 -37.39 26.26
N ASN A 323 -8.55 -38.42 26.98
CA ASN A 323 -8.04 -38.74 28.30
C ASN A 323 -6.93 -39.81 28.17
N CYS A 324 -5.79 -39.36 27.67
CA CYS A 324 -4.65 -40.24 27.45
C CYS A 324 -3.97 -40.61 28.79
N GLU A 325 -3.65 -41.90 28.92
CA GLU A 325 -2.86 -42.45 30.02
C GLU A 325 -1.89 -43.53 29.51
N VAL A 326 -0.97 -43.93 30.32
CA VAL A 326 -0.08 -45.08 29.99
C VAL A 326 -0.86 -46.36 30.19
N LEU A 327 -1.08 -47.07 29.10
CA LEU A 327 -1.80 -48.37 29.11
C LEU A 327 -1.01 -49.42 28.35
N ASP A 328 -1.36 -50.67 28.57
CA ASP A 328 -0.83 -51.81 27.84
C ASP A 328 -1.65 -52.09 26.58
N PHE A 329 -1.03 -51.82 25.41
CA PHE A 329 -1.65 -52.05 24.11
C PHE A 329 -2.06 -53.52 23.86
N VAL A 330 -1.29 -54.46 24.43
CA VAL A 330 -1.60 -55.90 24.32
C VAL A 330 -2.88 -56.21 25.08
N ALA A 331 -3.01 -55.71 26.30
CA ALA A 331 -4.19 -55.93 27.14
C ALA A 331 -5.46 -55.36 26.48
N GLU A 332 -5.42 -54.12 25.96
CA GLU A 332 -6.58 -53.52 25.28
C GLU A 332 -6.97 -54.28 23.99
N ALA A 333 -5.99 -54.74 23.22
CA ALA A 333 -6.25 -55.52 22.02
C ALA A 333 -6.86 -56.91 22.39
N THR A 334 -6.36 -57.54 23.45
CA THR A 334 -6.88 -58.83 23.96
C THR A 334 -8.30 -58.68 24.48
N ASP A 335 -8.57 -57.62 25.28
CA ASP A 335 -9.93 -57.37 25.77
C ASP A 335 -10.91 -57.12 24.62
N ALA A 336 -10.51 -56.35 23.60
CA ALA A 336 -11.35 -56.15 22.41
C ALA A 336 -11.57 -57.45 21.62
N ALA A 337 -10.56 -58.30 21.47
CA ALA A 337 -10.66 -59.59 20.83
C ALA A 337 -11.63 -60.54 21.56
N LEU A 338 -11.53 -60.64 22.89
CA LEU A 338 -12.45 -61.43 23.73
C LEU A 338 -13.88 -60.87 23.65
N PHE A 339 -14.06 -59.55 23.61
CA PHE A 339 -15.39 -58.94 23.48
C PHE A 339 -16.10 -59.34 22.17
N VAL A 340 -15.38 -59.44 21.06
CA VAL A 340 -15.97 -59.82 19.77
C VAL A 340 -15.97 -61.34 19.50
N GLU A 341 -15.26 -62.13 20.27
CA GLU A 341 -15.09 -63.57 20.02
C GLU A 341 -16.43 -64.34 19.98
N ALA A 342 -17.36 -64.02 20.88
CA ALA A 342 -18.68 -64.64 20.90
C ALA A 342 -19.45 -64.40 19.59
N ARG A 343 -19.34 -63.16 19.04
CA ARG A 343 -20.00 -62.80 17.79
C ARG A 343 -19.32 -63.47 16.58
N ILE A 344 -17.97 -63.49 16.55
CA ILE A 344 -17.20 -64.20 15.52
C ILE A 344 -17.66 -65.71 15.45
N ARG A 345 -17.83 -66.35 16.60
CA ARG A 345 -18.31 -67.74 16.66
C ARG A 345 -19.76 -67.91 16.20
N GLN A 346 -20.64 -66.94 16.54
CA GLN A 346 -22.05 -66.97 16.10
C GLN A 346 -22.16 -66.89 14.57
N GLU A 347 -21.25 -66.11 13.89
CA GLU A 347 -21.17 -66.01 12.43
C GLU A 347 -20.43 -67.23 11.80
N GLY A 348 -20.05 -68.23 12.59
CA GLY A 348 -19.38 -69.44 12.12
C GLY A 348 -17.90 -69.24 11.77
N MET A 349 -17.31 -68.16 12.19
CA MET A 349 -15.90 -67.80 11.91
C MET A 349 -14.98 -68.20 13.06
N GLN A 350 -13.68 -68.12 12.82
CA GLN A 350 -12.63 -68.34 13.80
C GLN A 350 -11.75 -67.15 14.01
N LEU A 351 -11.39 -66.85 15.27
CA LEU A 351 -10.37 -65.87 15.61
C LEU A 351 -9.06 -66.59 15.92
N VAL A 352 -8.00 -66.21 15.24
CA VAL A 352 -6.64 -66.69 15.50
C VAL A 352 -5.83 -65.52 16.03
N TYR A 353 -5.49 -65.68 17.32
CA TYR A 353 -4.67 -64.66 18.03
C TYR A 353 -3.69 -65.36 18.96
N SER A 354 -2.47 -64.91 18.95
CA SER A 354 -1.43 -65.31 19.90
C SER A 354 -0.99 -64.08 20.67
N GLU A 355 -1.33 -64.07 21.95
CA GLU A 355 -0.96 -62.94 22.82
C GLU A 355 0.54 -62.87 23.02
N PRO A 356 1.16 -61.69 22.78
CA PRO A 356 2.60 -61.48 23.10
C PRO A 356 2.85 -61.65 24.60
N PRO A 357 4.01 -62.26 25.00
CA PRO A 357 4.33 -62.48 26.41
C PRO A 357 4.74 -61.20 27.17
N GLU A 358 5.04 -60.15 26.45
CA GLU A 358 5.50 -58.87 27.01
C GLU A 358 4.45 -57.76 26.79
N PRO A 359 4.24 -56.87 27.79
CA PRO A 359 3.36 -55.72 27.62
C PRO A 359 3.96 -54.71 26.64
N TYR A 360 3.07 -54.06 25.89
CA TYR A 360 3.45 -52.94 24.96
C TYR A 360 2.90 -51.63 25.49
N PRO A 361 3.64 -50.89 26.34
CA PRO A 361 3.17 -49.63 26.90
C PRO A 361 3.03 -48.55 25.81
N VAL A 362 1.87 -47.90 25.78
CA VAL A 362 1.55 -46.80 24.88
C VAL A 362 0.86 -45.68 25.65
N TRP A 363 0.95 -44.45 25.14
CA TRP A 363 0.23 -43.31 25.65
C TRP A 363 -1.02 -43.08 24.81
N ALA A 364 -2.18 -43.52 25.30
CA ALA A 364 -3.43 -43.46 24.55
C ALA A 364 -4.64 -43.34 25.47
N ASP A 365 -5.80 -43.02 24.89
CA ASP A 365 -7.10 -43.09 25.58
C ASP A 365 -7.66 -44.53 25.47
N PRO A 366 -7.86 -45.23 26.60
CA PRO A 366 -8.31 -46.65 26.60
C PRO A 366 -9.62 -46.85 25.85
N ALA A 367 -10.60 -45.97 26.10
CA ALA A 367 -11.93 -46.08 25.51
C ALA A 367 -11.88 -45.94 23.97
N ARG A 368 -11.07 -44.99 23.50
CA ARG A 368 -10.89 -44.75 22.05
C ARG A 368 -10.08 -45.85 21.38
N LEU A 369 -9.06 -46.35 22.04
CA LEU A 369 -8.26 -47.44 21.50
C LEU A 369 -9.11 -48.73 21.37
N ARG A 370 -9.90 -49.04 22.38
CA ARG A 370 -10.86 -50.15 22.35
C ARG A 370 -11.88 -49.98 21.23
N GLN A 371 -12.42 -48.77 21.05
CA GLN A 371 -13.34 -48.44 19.95
C GLN A 371 -12.71 -48.69 18.58
N VAL A 372 -11.45 -48.38 18.39
CA VAL A 372 -10.71 -48.63 17.13
C VAL A 372 -10.64 -50.14 16.88
N PHE A 373 -10.26 -50.94 17.89
CA PHE A 373 -10.19 -52.39 17.74
C PHE A 373 -11.55 -53.00 17.43
N VAL A 374 -12.59 -52.62 18.14
CA VAL A 374 -13.95 -53.13 17.91
C VAL A 374 -14.43 -52.82 16.51
N ASN A 375 -14.23 -51.58 16.04
CA ASN A 375 -14.59 -51.16 14.67
C ASN A 375 -13.84 -51.95 13.58
N LEU A 376 -12.55 -52.25 13.81
CA LEU A 376 -11.77 -53.08 12.87
C LEU A 376 -12.25 -54.54 12.85
N PHE A 377 -12.57 -55.10 14.03
CA PHE A 377 -13.16 -56.46 14.10
C PHE A 377 -14.54 -56.52 13.47
N ASP A 378 -15.40 -55.53 13.70
CA ASP A 378 -16.74 -55.46 13.09
C ASP A 378 -16.65 -55.39 11.57
N ASN A 379 -15.68 -54.63 11.01
CA ASN A 379 -15.40 -54.64 9.58
C ASN A 379 -14.92 -56.01 9.10
N ALA A 380 -13.99 -56.65 9.82
CA ALA A 380 -13.51 -57.99 9.48
C ALA A 380 -14.64 -59.04 9.48
N ILE A 381 -15.55 -59.01 10.46
CA ILE A 381 -16.71 -59.88 10.53
C ILE A 381 -17.65 -59.61 9.35
N LYS A 382 -17.96 -58.34 9.07
CA LYS A 382 -18.93 -57.95 8.04
C LYS A 382 -18.51 -58.31 6.62
N TYR A 383 -17.21 -58.28 6.33
CA TYR A 383 -16.69 -58.44 4.97
C TYR A 383 -16.02 -59.80 4.72
N SER A 384 -15.87 -60.65 5.75
CA SER A 384 -15.40 -62.03 5.61
C SER A 384 -16.48 -62.93 5.07
N GLU A 385 -16.05 -64.02 4.47
CA GLU A 385 -17.00 -65.14 4.09
C GLU A 385 -17.36 -65.97 5.30
N PRO A 386 -18.59 -66.54 5.37
CA PRO A 386 -18.98 -67.46 6.42
C PRO A 386 -17.99 -68.61 6.55
N GLY A 387 -17.54 -68.97 7.77
CA GLY A 387 -16.50 -69.96 8.01
C GLY A 387 -15.07 -69.48 7.85
N GLY A 388 -14.86 -68.21 7.53
CA GLY A 388 -13.56 -67.61 7.41
C GLY A 388 -12.80 -67.44 8.71
N THR A 389 -11.53 -67.09 8.64
CA THR A 389 -10.65 -66.86 9.79
C THR A 389 -10.16 -65.42 9.85
N ILE A 390 -10.31 -64.78 11.02
CA ILE A 390 -9.80 -63.47 11.32
C ILE A 390 -8.51 -63.63 12.13
N PHE A 391 -7.44 -62.97 11.69
CA PHE A 391 -6.13 -63.01 12.35
C PHE A 391 -5.85 -61.67 13.02
N LEU A 392 -5.55 -61.67 14.32
CA LEU A 392 -4.98 -60.54 15.03
C LEU A 392 -3.49 -60.80 15.27
N THR A 393 -2.66 -59.89 14.83
CA THR A 393 -1.22 -59.95 15.06
C THR A 393 -0.75 -58.60 15.66
N LEU A 394 -0.09 -58.64 16.80
CA LEU A 394 0.52 -57.50 17.46
C LEU A 394 2.03 -57.56 17.25
N SER A 395 2.64 -56.45 16.97
CA SER A 395 4.08 -56.32 16.80
C SER A 395 4.63 -55.03 17.39
N ARG A 396 5.90 -55.08 17.85
CA ARG A 396 6.59 -53.95 18.45
C ARG A 396 7.91 -53.73 17.76
N THR A 397 8.19 -52.47 17.46
CA THR A 397 9.53 -51.96 17.08
C THR A 397 10.05 -51.07 18.20
N PRO A 398 11.31 -50.60 18.16
CA PRO A 398 11.81 -49.63 19.15
C PRO A 398 11.03 -48.33 19.23
N VAL A 399 10.29 -47.98 18.18
CA VAL A 399 9.63 -46.66 18.02
C VAL A 399 8.11 -46.77 17.90
N THR A 400 7.56 -47.91 17.46
CA THR A 400 6.12 -48.09 17.19
C THR A 400 5.61 -49.41 17.71
N VAL A 401 4.33 -49.42 18.09
CA VAL A 401 3.52 -50.61 18.32
C VAL A 401 2.48 -50.67 17.21
N SER A 402 2.24 -51.84 16.65
CA SER A 402 1.31 -52.07 15.55
C SER A 402 0.40 -53.26 15.82
N ALA A 403 -0.88 -53.09 15.47
CA ALA A 403 -1.83 -54.19 15.41
C ALA A 403 -2.25 -54.40 13.95
N SER A 404 -2.29 -55.64 13.52
CA SER A 404 -2.81 -56.05 12.21
C SER A 404 -3.99 -56.98 12.39
N ILE A 405 -5.16 -56.57 11.90
CA ILE A 405 -6.35 -57.40 11.82
C ILE A 405 -6.52 -57.77 10.35
N ARG A 406 -6.42 -59.07 10.05
CA ARG A 406 -6.50 -59.58 8.68
C ARG A 406 -7.71 -60.51 8.61
N ASP A 407 -8.57 -60.24 7.64
CA ASP A 407 -9.73 -61.06 7.28
C ASP A 407 -9.47 -61.85 5.98
N GLN A 408 -10.42 -62.73 5.66
CA GLN A 408 -10.45 -63.54 4.43
C GLN A 408 -11.64 -63.12 3.55
N GLY A 409 -11.94 -61.83 3.51
CA GLY A 409 -13.04 -61.27 2.75
C GLY A 409 -12.69 -60.96 1.30
N ARG A 410 -13.63 -60.31 0.61
CA ARG A 410 -13.52 -59.94 -0.83
C ARG A 410 -12.45 -58.90 -1.15
N GLY A 411 -11.86 -58.30 -0.13
CA GLY A 411 -10.89 -57.23 -0.31
C GLY A 411 -11.49 -55.92 -0.84
N ILE A 412 -10.63 -54.91 -1.03
CA ILE A 412 -10.98 -53.59 -1.57
C ILE A 412 -10.32 -53.44 -2.94
N ALA A 413 -11.08 -52.99 -3.96
CA ALA A 413 -10.53 -52.78 -5.27
C ALA A 413 -9.43 -51.67 -5.23
N PRO A 414 -8.36 -51.75 -6.04
CA PRO A 414 -7.28 -50.76 -6.04
C PRO A 414 -7.75 -49.34 -6.22
N ASP A 415 -8.78 -49.10 -7.04
CA ASP A 415 -9.35 -47.77 -7.32
C ASP A 415 -10.15 -47.18 -6.16
N ASP A 416 -10.57 -48.02 -5.19
CA ASP A 416 -11.29 -47.58 -4.00
C ASP A 416 -10.41 -47.43 -2.75
N LEU A 417 -9.16 -47.93 -2.80
CA LEU A 417 -8.20 -47.85 -1.68
C LEU A 417 -7.89 -46.42 -1.25
N GLU A 418 -7.80 -45.49 -2.20
CA GLU A 418 -7.58 -44.07 -1.91
C GLU A 418 -8.80 -43.41 -1.28
N LYS A 419 -10.01 -43.81 -1.68
CA LYS A 419 -11.28 -43.28 -1.14
C LYS A 419 -11.55 -43.72 0.29
N VAL A 420 -11.08 -44.94 0.66
CA VAL A 420 -11.26 -45.49 2.01
C VAL A 420 -10.33 -44.84 3.03
N LYS A 421 -9.24 -44.18 2.59
CA LYS A 421 -8.29 -43.48 3.45
C LYS A 421 -8.68 -42.00 3.71
N GLN A 422 -9.59 -41.45 2.93
CA GLN A 422 -10.13 -40.08 3.05
C GLN A 422 -11.40 -40.09 3.93
#